data_614547d73711a5e721214bd7054febe1
#
_entry.id   614547d73711a5e721214bd7054febe1
#
_cell.length_a   1.000
_cell.length_b   1.000
_cell.length_c   1.000
_cell.angle_alpha   90.00
_cell.angle_beta   90.00
_cell.angle_gamma   90.00
#
_symmetry.space_group_name_H-M   'P 1'
#
loop_
_entity.id
_entity.type
_entity.pdbx_description
1 polymer ?
#
loop_
_entity_poly.entity_id
_entity_poly.type
_entity_poly.pdbx_seq_one_letter_code
_entity_poly.pdbx_strand_id
1 'polypeptide(L)'
;FDLIKLKNTEFSKFEISILKILPEIKTKAKTIDELIESIEFIFQKRPIKLNEKAAEILTIDSKKILSEIKKNIETLDTWDINNIEQLLKDFSSSKGIKFKDLGLPLRAVLTGTLSSPSIYNVLDCLGKDEVLNRIDDVL
;
A
#
# COMPACT_ATOMS: atom_id res chain seq x y z
N PHE A 1 20.15 5.29 -5.29
CA PHE A 1 19.97 4.10 -4.47
C PHE A 1 20.84 4.10 -3.22
N ASP A 2 22.15 4.38 -3.39
CA ASP A 2 23.06 4.46 -2.26
C ASP A 2 22.70 5.58 -1.29
N LEU A 3 22.19 6.69 -1.81
CA LEU A 3 21.73 7.81 -0.99
C LEU A 3 20.55 7.42 -0.11
N ILE A 4 19.65 6.55 -0.59
CA ILE A 4 18.56 6.02 0.19
C ILE A 4 19.09 5.18 1.35
N LYS A 5 20.10 4.36 1.11
CA LYS A 5 20.74 3.54 2.15
C LYS A 5 21.37 4.39 3.25
N LEU A 6 22.02 5.49 2.86
CA LEU A 6 22.65 6.41 3.82
C LEU A 6 21.61 7.14 4.67
N LYS A 7 20.42 7.39 4.10
CA LYS A 7 19.37 8.14 4.78
C LYS A 7 18.55 7.30 5.76
N ASN A 8 18.47 5.97 5.54
CA ASN A 8 17.69 5.09 6.40
C ASN A 8 18.44 3.79 6.70
N THR A 9 18.78 3.60 7.98
CA THR A 9 19.51 2.41 8.45
C THR A 9 18.68 1.13 8.37
N GLU A 10 17.35 1.25 8.25
CA GLU A 10 16.46 0.09 8.12
C GLU A 10 16.29 -0.37 6.66
N PHE A 11 16.96 0.30 5.74
CA PHE A 11 16.84 -0.01 4.31
C PHE A 11 17.04 -1.49 3.98
N SER A 12 17.99 -2.15 4.63
CA SER A 12 18.31 -3.55 4.34
C SER A 12 17.12 -4.49 4.56
N LYS A 13 16.23 -4.16 5.49
CA LYS A 13 15.01 -4.94 5.76
C LYS A 13 14.00 -4.86 4.63
N PHE A 14 14.02 -3.78 3.87
CA PHE A 14 13.04 -3.47 2.85
C PHE A 14 13.62 -3.45 1.44
N GLU A 15 14.87 -3.86 1.27
CA GLU A 15 15.57 -3.80 -0.01
C GLU A 15 14.80 -4.48 -1.14
N ILE A 16 14.27 -5.67 -0.91
CA ILE A 16 13.48 -6.40 -1.91
C ILE A 16 12.22 -5.61 -2.27
N SER A 17 11.54 -5.05 -1.27
CA SER A 17 10.33 -4.26 -1.47
C SER A 17 10.60 -3.02 -2.32
N ILE A 18 11.70 -2.33 -2.04
CA ILE A 18 12.11 -1.14 -2.78
C ILE A 18 12.45 -1.49 -4.22
N LEU A 19 13.15 -2.59 -4.45
CA LEU A 19 13.51 -3.01 -5.81
C LEU A 19 12.29 -3.32 -6.67
N LYS A 20 11.21 -3.81 -6.08
CA LYS A 20 9.96 -4.08 -6.79
C LYS A 20 9.27 -2.82 -7.29
N ILE A 21 9.33 -1.74 -6.53
CA ILE A 21 8.57 -0.52 -6.81
C ILE A 21 9.40 0.58 -7.48
N LEU A 22 10.72 0.47 -7.42
CA LEU A 22 11.64 1.49 -7.89
C LEU A 22 11.46 1.87 -9.37
N PRO A 23 11.27 0.94 -10.32
CA PRO A 23 11.08 1.30 -11.72
C PRO A 23 9.89 2.24 -11.95
N GLU A 24 8.77 2.02 -11.26
CA GLU A 24 7.61 2.90 -11.38
C GLU A 24 7.90 4.29 -10.81
N ILE A 25 8.53 4.34 -9.64
CA ILE A 25 8.82 5.61 -8.96
C ILE A 25 9.82 6.44 -9.76
N LYS A 26 10.83 5.81 -10.36
CA LYS A 26 11.84 6.51 -11.16
C LYS A 26 11.25 7.27 -12.34
N THR A 27 10.16 6.79 -12.93
CA THR A 27 9.52 7.47 -14.04
C THR A 27 8.73 8.70 -13.62
N LYS A 28 8.31 8.76 -12.35
CA LYS A 28 7.48 9.84 -11.80
C LYS A 28 8.29 10.88 -11.03
N ALA A 29 9.33 10.43 -10.33
CA ALA A 29 10.14 11.32 -9.48
C ALA A 29 11.19 12.06 -10.30
N LYS A 30 11.28 13.39 -10.10
CA LYS A 30 12.25 14.26 -10.79
C LYS A 30 13.54 14.41 -10.00
N THR A 31 13.48 14.25 -8.68
CA THR A 31 14.62 14.43 -7.79
C THR A 31 14.74 13.23 -6.85
N ILE A 32 15.90 13.11 -6.20
CA ILE A 32 16.14 12.08 -5.20
C ILE A 32 15.21 12.28 -3.99
N ASP A 33 14.95 13.53 -3.61
CA ASP A 33 14.03 13.82 -2.50
C ASP A 33 12.61 13.37 -2.81
N GLU A 34 12.12 13.61 -4.04
CA GLU A 34 10.83 13.12 -4.48
C GLU A 34 10.78 11.59 -4.49
N LEU A 35 11.87 10.94 -4.91
CA LEU A 35 11.99 9.50 -4.91
C LEU A 35 11.87 8.94 -3.48
N ILE A 36 12.57 9.55 -2.53
CA ILE A 36 12.54 9.14 -1.13
C ILE A 36 11.13 9.30 -0.55
N GLU A 37 10.48 10.43 -0.80
CA GLU A 37 9.10 10.66 -0.36
C GLU A 37 8.15 9.59 -0.90
N SER A 38 8.33 9.20 -2.16
CA SER A 38 7.47 8.21 -2.81
C SER A 38 7.56 6.82 -2.19
N ILE A 39 8.67 6.49 -1.57
CA ILE A 39 8.89 5.16 -0.97
C ILE A 39 8.92 5.17 0.56
N GLU A 40 8.72 6.33 1.18
CA GLU A 40 8.78 6.48 2.64
C GLU A 40 7.78 5.57 3.37
N PHE A 41 6.61 5.31 2.77
CA PHE A 41 5.61 4.44 3.38
C PHE A 41 6.13 3.04 3.71
N ILE A 42 7.14 2.56 2.98
CA ILE A 42 7.74 1.24 3.20
C ILE A 42 8.45 1.19 4.55
N PHE A 43 9.04 2.31 4.96
CA PHE A 43 9.84 2.39 6.18
C PHE A 43 9.06 2.83 7.42
N GLN A 44 7.81 3.27 7.26
CA GLN A 44 7.04 3.75 8.40
C GLN A 44 6.74 2.62 9.39
N LYS A 45 6.91 2.93 10.66
CA LYS A 45 6.52 2.03 11.75
C LYS A 45 5.02 2.10 11.96
N ARG A 46 4.41 0.98 12.31
CA ARG A 46 2.99 0.95 12.62
C ARG A 46 2.71 1.54 14.02
N PRO A 47 1.56 2.21 14.20
CA PRO A 47 0.53 2.48 13.20
C PRO A 47 0.98 3.57 12.21
N ILE A 48 0.55 3.42 10.95
CA ILE A 48 0.89 4.39 9.90
C ILE A 48 0.19 5.71 10.19
N LYS A 49 0.94 6.82 10.11
CA LYS A 49 0.39 8.15 10.29
C LYS A 49 -0.38 8.56 9.04
N LEU A 50 -1.67 8.86 9.20
CA LEU A 50 -2.54 9.27 8.11
C LEU A 50 -2.50 10.79 7.94
N ASN A 51 -2.41 11.26 6.69
CA ASN A 51 -2.61 12.67 6.44
C ASN A 51 -4.11 13.01 6.53
N GLU A 52 -4.46 14.29 6.47
CA GLU A 52 -5.84 14.73 6.65
C GLU A 52 -6.80 14.09 5.65
N LYS A 53 -6.44 14.06 4.37
CA LYS A 53 -7.28 13.48 3.31
C LYS A 53 -7.44 11.96 3.48
N ALA A 54 -6.37 11.27 3.85
CA ALA A 54 -6.43 9.84 4.10
C ALA A 54 -7.32 9.51 5.29
N ALA A 55 -7.23 10.29 6.36
CA ALA A 55 -8.10 10.11 7.53
C ALA A 55 -9.58 10.35 7.18
N GLU A 56 -9.87 11.35 6.37
CA GLU A 56 -11.24 11.68 5.96
C GLU A 56 -11.91 10.54 5.16
N ILE A 57 -11.13 9.81 4.36
CA ILE A 57 -11.69 8.75 3.51
C ILE A 57 -12.04 7.49 4.31
N LEU A 58 -11.52 7.36 5.53
CA LEU A 58 -11.76 6.19 6.38
C LEU A 58 -13.08 6.33 7.16
N THR A 59 -14.19 6.28 6.42
CA THR A 59 -15.53 6.26 6.98
C THR A 59 -15.89 4.86 7.51
N ILE A 60 -17.06 4.76 8.14
CA ILE A 60 -17.57 3.46 8.60
C ILE A 60 -17.73 2.50 7.42
N ASP A 61 -18.23 2.99 6.29
CA ASP A 61 -18.39 2.17 5.08
C ASP A 61 -17.06 1.71 4.52
N SER A 62 -16.07 2.61 4.48
CA SER A 62 -14.71 2.26 4.05
C SER A 62 -14.08 1.20 4.94
N LYS A 63 -14.28 1.30 6.25
CA LYS A 63 -13.76 0.31 7.20
C LYS A 63 -14.43 -1.06 7.02
N LYS A 64 -15.70 -1.09 6.68
CA LYS A 64 -16.39 -2.35 6.34
C LYS A 64 -15.77 -3.01 5.11
N ILE A 65 -15.50 -2.23 4.08
CA ILE A 65 -14.84 -2.70 2.86
C ILE A 65 -13.45 -3.25 3.20
N LEU A 66 -12.68 -2.54 4.02
CA LEU A 66 -11.35 -2.97 4.45
C LEU A 66 -11.41 -4.29 5.24
N SER A 67 -12.39 -4.44 6.12
CA SER A 67 -12.60 -5.67 6.88
C SER A 67 -12.89 -6.86 5.97
N GLU A 68 -13.69 -6.66 4.94
CA GLU A 68 -14.05 -7.71 4.00
C GLU A 68 -12.87 -8.08 3.08
N ILE A 69 -12.16 -7.08 2.52
CA ILE A 69 -11.01 -7.36 1.67
C ILE A 69 -9.88 -8.03 2.46
N LYS A 70 -9.73 -7.68 3.72
CA LYS A 70 -8.76 -8.33 4.61
C LYS A 70 -9.00 -9.84 4.66
N LYS A 71 -10.23 -10.27 4.82
CA LYS A 71 -10.60 -11.70 4.83
C LYS A 71 -10.21 -12.38 3.53
N ASN A 72 -10.43 -11.72 2.40
CA ASN A 72 -10.05 -12.24 1.10
C ASN A 72 -8.53 -12.31 0.93
N ILE A 73 -7.81 -11.31 1.42
CA ILE A 73 -6.35 -11.30 1.41
C ILE A 73 -5.79 -12.46 2.22
N GLU A 74 -6.37 -12.75 3.38
CA GLU A 74 -5.95 -13.86 4.24
C GLU A 74 -6.01 -15.22 3.53
N THR A 75 -6.95 -15.39 2.60
CA THR A 75 -7.13 -16.64 1.86
C THR A 75 -6.24 -16.76 0.63
N LEU A 76 -5.53 -15.72 0.24
CA LEU A 76 -4.69 -15.73 -0.95
C LEU A 76 -3.39 -16.50 -0.68
N ASP A 77 -3.20 -17.63 -1.36
CA ASP A 77 -2.06 -18.51 -1.14
C ASP A 77 -0.77 -17.98 -1.75
N THR A 78 -0.84 -17.44 -2.96
CA THR A 78 0.33 -16.92 -3.68
C THR A 78 0.26 -15.40 -3.74
N TRP A 79 1.25 -14.74 -3.16
CA TRP A 79 1.32 -13.29 -3.12
C TRP A 79 2.19 -12.77 -4.25
N ASP A 80 1.58 -12.48 -5.39
CA ASP A 80 2.22 -11.84 -6.53
C ASP A 80 1.28 -10.79 -7.13
N ILE A 81 1.82 -9.93 -8.00
CA ILE A 81 1.06 -8.81 -8.53
C ILE A 81 -0.15 -9.24 -9.35
N ASN A 82 -0.06 -10.33 -10.08
CA ASN A 82 -1.16 -10.83 -10.89
C ASN A 82 -2.31 -11.35 -10.04
N ASN A 83 -2.00 -12.09 -8.99
CA ASN A 83 -3.00 -12.61 -8.06
C ASN A 83 -3.61 -11.49 -7.21
N ILE A 84 -2.81 -10.52 -6.81
CA ILE A 84 -3.29 -9.33 -6.08
C ILE A 84 -4.26 -8.54 -6.96
N GLU A 85 -3.89 -8.27 -8.19
CA GLU A 85 -4.74 -7.55 -9.14
C GLU A 85 -6.07 -8.27 -9.36
N GLN A 86 -6.03 -9.57 -9.58
CA GLN A 86 -7.23 -10.38 -9.78
C GLN A 86 -8.13 -10.36 -8.54
N LEU A 87 -7.54 -10.51 -7.35
CA LEU A 87 -8.28 -10.46 -6.09
C LEU A 87 -9.04 -9.14 -5.93
N LEU A 88 -8.37 -8.02 -6.18
CA LEU A 88 -8.99 -6.70 -6.00
C LEU A 88 -10.09 -6.45 -7.04
N LYS A 89 -9.86 -6.86 -8.28
CA LYS A 89 -10.86 -6.72 -9.35
C LYS A 89 -12.09 -7.59 -9.08
N ASP A 90 -11.88 -8.82 -8.67
CA ASP A 90 -12.98 -9.74 -8.35
C ASP A 90 -13.78 -9.24 -7.15
N PHE A 91 -13.10 -8.72 -6.15
CA PHE A 91 -13.76 -8.14 -4.97
C PHE A 91 -14.66 -6.98 -5.34
N SER A 92 -14.16 -6.01 -6.10
CA SER A 92 -14.94 -4.84 -6.48
C SER A 92 -16.14 -5.22 -7.36
N SER A 93 -15.97 -6.16 -8.29
CA SER A 93 -17.06 -6.66 -9.12
C SER A 93 -18.12 -7.40 -8.30
N SER A 94 -17.69 -8.24 -7.38
CA SER A 94 -18.58 -9.02 -6.51
C SER A 94 -19.41 -8.12 -5.59
N LYS A 95 -18.82 -7.03 -5.11
CA LYS A 95 -19.50 -6.06 -4.24
C LYS A 95 -20.31 -5.01 -5.00
N GLY A 96 -20.13 -4.91 -6.32
CA GLY A 96 -20.80 -3.90 -7.12
C GLY A 96 -20.35 -2.48 -6.81
N ILE A 97 -19.11 -2.30 -6.37
CA ILE A 97 -18.53 -1.00 -6.06
C ILE A 97 -17.51 -0.61 -7.14
N LYS A 98 -17.22 0.69 -7.23
CA LYS A 98 -16.17 1.18 -8.11
C LYS A 98 -14.81 0.79 -7.54
N PHE A 99 -13.84 0.53 -8.42
CA PHE A 99 -12.50 0.16 -7.97
C PHE A 99 -11.89 1.20 -7.03
N LYS A 100 -12.10 2.48 -7.28
CA LYS A 100 -11.59 3.55 -6.41
C LYS A 100 -12.15 3.51 -4.99
N ASP A 101 -13.37 2.98 -4.82
CA ASP A 101 -13.98 2.86 -3.50
C ASP A 101 -13.25 1.82 -2.62
N LEU A 102 -12.55 0.90 -3.26
CA LEU A 102 -11.64 -0.03 -2.59
C LEU A 102 -10.22 0.52 -2.52
N GLY A 103 -9.73 1.08 -3.63
CA GLY A 103 -8.34 1.51 -3.77
C GLY A 103 -7.96 2.68 -2.87
N LEU A 104 -8.84 3.68 -2.72
CA LEU A 104 -8.53 4.84 -1.89
C LEU A 104 -8.41 4.49 -0.40
N PRO A 105 -9.34 3.73 0.21
CA PRO A 105 -9.16 3.27 1.57
C PRO A 105 -7.91 2.43 1.77
N LEU A 106 -7.58 1.55 0.82
CA LEU A 106 -6.35 0.75 0.89
C LEU A 106 -5.12 1.64 0.87
N ARG A 107 -5.05 2.62 -0.05
CA ARG A 107 -3.93 3.56 -0.08
C ARG A 107 -3.79 4.30 1.24
N ALA A 108 -4.90 4.77 1.78
CA ALA A 108 -4.91 5.51 3.04
C ALA A 108 -4.29 4.69 4.17
N VAL A 109 -4.71 3.45 4.36
CA VAL A 109 -4.23 2.63 5.48
C VAL A 109 -2.83 2.07 5.25
N LEU A 110 -2.42 1.87 4.00
CA LEU A 110 -1.12 1.28 3.69
C LEU A 110 0.00 2.32 3.58
N THR A 111 -0.32 3.53 3.12
CA THR A 111 0.69 4.56 2.88
C THR A 111 0.49 5.83 3.70
N GLY A 112 -0.68 6.00 4.31
CA GLY A 112 -1.02 7.23 5.03
C GLY A 112 -1.41 8.40 4.15
N THR A 113 -1.44 8.21 2.83
CA THR A 113 -1.81 9.25 1.85
C THR A 113 -2.73 8.67 0.79
N LEU A 114 -3.36 9.55 -0.01
CA LEU A 114 -4.13 9.14 -1.18
C LEU A 114 -3.31 9.21 -2.47
N SER A 115 -2.09 9.74 -2.38
CA SER A 115 -1.15 9.88 -3.50
C SER A 115 0.01 8.91 -3.28
N SER A 116 0.04 7.83 -4.04
CA SER A 116 1.05 6.79 -3.91
C SER A 116 1.28 6.12 -5.26
N PRO A 117 2.28 5.23 -5.40
CA PRO A 117 2.39 4.37 -6.56
C PRO A 117 1.13 3.52 -6.74
N SER A 118 1.04 2.77 -7.84
CA SER A 118 -0.09 1.87 -8.11
C SER A 118 -0.40 1.01 -6.89
N ILE A 119 -1.68 0.87 -6.55
CA ILE A 119 -2.09 0.08 -5.37
C ILE A 119 -1.61 -1.38 -5.47
N TYR A 120 -1.54 -1.94 -6.66
CA TYR A 120 -1.02 -3.30 -6.85
C TYR A 120 0.45 -3.39 -6.46
N ASN A 121 1.23 -2.40 -6.85
CA ASN A 121 2.65 -2.34 -6.50
C ASN A 121 2.85 -2.10 -5.01
N VAL A 122 2.02 -1.28 -4.40
CA VAL A 122 2.05 -1.04 -2.94
C VAL A 122 1.83 -2.36 -2.18
N LEU A 123 0.82 -3.11 -2.55
CA LEU A 123 0.51 -4.38 -1.92
C LEU A 123 1.62 -5.41 -2.10
N ASP A 124 2.11 -5.55 -3.33
CA ASP A 124 3.20 -6.48 -3.65
C ASP A 124 4.48 -6.12 -2.89
N CYS A 125 4.79 -4.83 -2.84
CA CYS A 125 5.98 -4.30 -2.20
C CYS A 125 5.99 -4.54 -0.68
N LEU A 126 4.85 -4.31 -0.01
CA LEU A 126 4.75 -4.47 1.44
C LEU A 126 4.71 -5.93 1.88
N GLY A 127 4.14 -6.80 1.07
CA GLY A 127 3.94 -8.20 1.43
C GLY A 127 2.65 -8.42 2.21
N LYS A 128 2.18 -9.66 2.19
CA LYS A 128 0.88 -10.03 2.75
C LYS A 128 0.75 -9.69 4.24
N ASP A 129 1.73 -10.08 5.04
CA ASP A 129 1.66 -9.90 6.50
C ASP A 129 1.62 -8.44 6.89
N GLU A 130 2.45 -7.61 6.28
CA GLU A 130 2.48 -6.19 6.54
C GLU A 130 1.18 -5.50 6.11
N VAL A 131 0.64 -5.89 4.97
CA VAL A 131 -0.65 -5.38 4.48
C VAL A 131 -1.75 -5.69 5.49
N LEU A 132 -1.85 -6.93 5.95
CA LEU A 132 -2.87 -7.33 6.93
C LEU A 132 -2.73 -6.56 8.24
N ASN A 133 -1.50 -6.39 8.71
CA ASN A 133 -1.23 -5.66 9.94
C ASN A 133 -1.60 -4.18 9.85
N ARG A 134 -1.29 -3.54 8.73
CA ARG A 134 -1.65 -2.13 8.52
C ARG A 134 -3.15 -1.92 8.43
N ILE A 135 -3.87 -2.84 7.83
CA ILE A 135 -5.35 -2.80 7.79
C ILE A 135 -5.90 -2.96 9.22
N ASP A 136 -5.39 -3.92 9.97
CA ASP A 136 -5.83 -4.15 11.36
C ASP A 136 -5.64 -2.92 12.25
N ASP A 137 -4.58 -2.16 12.05
CA ASP A 137 -4.29 -0.99 12.87
C ASP A 137 -5.39 0.08 12.82
N VAL A 138 -6.21 0.10 11.77
CA VAL A 138 -7.31 1.07 11.63
C VAL A 138 -8.69 0.46 11.89
N LEU A 139 -8.77 -0.84 12.01
CA LEU A 139 -10.01 -1.53 12.35
C LEU A 139 -10.13 -1.70 13.86
#